data_a8fd96d63fc8deb8a8b9ac8b608e02d1
#
_entry.id   a8fd96d63fc8deb8a8b9ac8b608e02d1
#
_cell.length_a   1.000
_cell.length_b   1.000
_cell.length_c   1.000
_cell.angle_alpha   90.00
_cell.angle_beta   90.00
_cell.angle_gamma   90.00
#
_symmetry.space_group_name_H-M   'P 1'
#
loop_
_entity.id
_entity.type
_entity.pdbx_description
1 polymer ?
#
loop_
_entity_poly.entity_id
_entity_poly.type
_entity_poly.pdbx_seq_one_letter_code
_entity_poly.pdbx_strand_id
1 'polypeptide(L)'
;MVAATYESGDRPEVHDETVTIQEPPRAARTAAAETAAAESAATQGRRRTKIVATLGPASRDERVLALLLKAGMDVARINLSHGNTAEHATSIAAVRRAAAARGAPLAVLVDLPGPKLRLADLPRPLHVKAGDTVVLGAPPGAQLPVNFPELLPHFTPGELVLVDDGAVELRVSAVAPPTVTLEVLNDGVIESRKGVNLPDTRLPIGALTAADRELLSWSLRQDVDYVALSFVRGAGDVRELKELIAAAGGDQLVVAKIEKKEALTAYEEIIAAADAVMVARGDLGVEISPAMVPIWQKRIIHAANLAGKPVITATQLLQSMVSSPRPTRAEASDVANAIYDATSAVMLSGETAIGCYPAEAVRTMAGIALVVEADIEREGRARQPWSAAHTGVSAAISYGACEVAHRVGAAAIVSATFSGATARAVARNLPAQPIVAVSPNQRVVNQLALCWGVSPLLGRHPDSFEEVLREASDLVVANGYGRPGQVVVVTAGLQTNQSGKTNLIKAHVLG
;
A
#
# COMPACT_ATOMS: atom_id res chain seq x y z
N MET A 1 87.14 -21.92 8.58
CA MET A 1 88.02 -21.33 7.56
C MET A 1 87.40 -21.61 6.21
N VAL A 2 86.64 -20.76 5.66
CA VAL A 2 86.38 -20.45 4.22
C VAL A 2 85.55 -19.21 4.18
N ALA A 3 86.10 -18.13 3.69
CA ALA A 3 85.44 -16.90 3.43
C ALA A 3 84.64 -16.98 2.14
N ALA A 4 83.40 -16.53 2.14
CA ALA A 4 82.60 -16.33 0.93
C ALA A 4 82.36 -14.83 0.74
N THR A 5 82.92 -14.34 -0.36
CA THR A 5 82.82 -13.00 -0.90
C THR A 5 81.40 -12.78 -1.39
N TYR A 6 80.76 -11.61 -0.95
CA TYR A 6 79.50 -11.15 -1.48
C TYR A 6 79.73 -10.21 -2.66
N GLU A 7 79.30 -10.60 -3.84
CA GLU A 7 79.23 -9.78 -5.03
C GLU A 7 78.04 -8.86 -4.94
N SER A 8 78.21 -7.59 -5.33
CA SER A 8 77.21 -6.55 -5.42
C SER A 8 76.23 -6.82 -6.59
N GLY A 9 75.03 -7.21 -6.28
CA GLY A 9 73.94 -7.36 -7.25
C GLY A 9 73.08 -6.12 -7.36
N ASP A 10 72.75 -5.79 -8.58
CA ASP A 10 71.96 -4.65 -9.07
C ASP A 10 70.68 -4.36 -8.26
N ARG A 11 70.47 -3.07 -7.99
CA ARG A 11 69.15 -2.56 -7.53
C ARG A 11 68.25 -2.42 -8.76
N PRO A 12 67.01 -2.94 -8.74
CA PRO A 12 66.06 -2.64 -9.81
C PRO A 12 65.63 -1.17 -9.71
N GLU A 13 65.71 -0.48 -10.86
CA GLU A 13 65.12 0.85 -11.05
C GLU A 13 63.62 0.81 -10.76
N VAL A 14 63.17 1.60 -9.79
CA VAL A 14 61.76 1.86 -9.53
C VAL A 14 61.29 2.81 -10.63
N HIS A 15 60.62 2.26 -11.65
CA HIS A 15 59.82 3.07 -12.58
C HIS A 15 58.67 3.68 -11.81
N ASP A 16 58.70 5.01 -11.61
CA ASP A 16 57.64 5.83 -11.12
C ASP A 16 56.57 5.90 -12.22
N GLU A 17 55.67 4.89 -12.27
CA GLU A 17 54.46 4.95 -13.08
C GLU A 17 53.51 5.94 -12.43
N THR A 18 53.59 7.18 -12.84
CA THR A 18 52.56 8.20 -12.59
C THR A 18 51.23 7.68 -13.16
N VAL A 19 50.39 7.09 -12.32
CA VAL A 19 49.03 6.73 -12.67
C VAL A 19 48.29 8.00 -13.00
N THR A 20 48.18 8.29 -14.29
CA THR A 20 47.33 9.39 -14.79
C THR A 20 45.91 8.95 -14.62
N ILE A 21 45.24 9.45 -13.58
CA ILE A 21 43.82 9.27 -13.36
C ILE A 21 43.12 9.97 -14.55
N GLN A 22 42.69 9.19 -15.55
CA GLN A 22 41.91 9.71 -16.65
C GLN A 22 40.58 10.23 -16.07
N GLU A 23 40.29 11.50 -16.32
CA GLU A 23 38.99 12.06 -16.00
C GLU A 23 37.87 11.25 -16.68
N PRO A 24 36.79 10.91 -15.96
CA PRO A 24 35.71 10.15 -16.54
C PRO A 24 35.07 10.88 -17.74
N PRO A 25 34.55 10.15 -18.74
CA PRO A 25 33.93 10.75 -19.93
C PRO A 25 32.81 11.74 -19.55
N ARG A 26 32.64 12.79 -20.35
CA ARG A 26 31.64 13.86 -20.11
C ARG A 26 30.23 13.29 -19.78
N ALA A 27 29.83 12.22 -20.45
CA ALA A 27 28.55 11.52 -20.18
C ALA A 27 28.50 10.92 -18.77
N ALA A 28 29.60 10.38 -18.25
CA ALA A 28 29.66 9.81 -16.89
C ALA A 28 29.61 10.93 -15.81
N ARG A 29 30.22 12.10 -16.09
CA ARG A 29 30.12 13.28 -15.21
C ARG A 29 28.70 13.84 -15.18
N THR A 30 28.00 13.85 -16.32
CA THR A 30 26.59 14.28 -16.38
C THR A 30 25.70 13.35 -15.59
N ALA A 31 25.82 12.03 -15.76
CA ALA A 31 25.06 11.04 -15.01
C ALA A 31 25.32 11.09 -13.50
N ALA A 32 26.58 11.30 -13.07
CA ALA A 32 26.92 11.46 -11.65
C ALA A 32 26.33 12.75 -11.06
N ALA A 33 26.36 13.85 -11.81
CA ALA A 33 25.77 15.12 -11.41
C ALA A 33 24.22 15.03 -11.33
N GLU A 34 23.59 14.34 -12.28
CA GLU A 34 22.16 14.08 -12.28
C GLU A 34 21.73 13.20 -11.09
N THR A 35 22.51 12.15 -10.78
CA THR A 35 22.28 11.30 -9.60
C THR A 35 22.39 12.11 -8.31
N ALA A 36 23.44 12.91 -8.15
CA ALA A 36 23.64 13.77 -6.98
C ALA A 36 22.54 14.85 -6.87
N ALA A 37 22.08 15.41 -7.98
CA ALA A 37 20.97 16.36 -8.02
C ALA A 37 19.65 15.71 -7.64
N ALA A 38 19.37 14.47 -8.10
CA ALA A 38 18.19 13.70 -7.73
C ALA A 38 18.19 13.33 -6.24
N GLU A 39 19.33 12.89 -5.70
CA GLU A 39 19.48 12.60 -4.27
C GLU A 39 19.33 13.88 -3.41
N SER A 40 19.85 15.01 -3.87
CA SER A 40 19.70 16.31 -3.19
C SER A 40 18.25 16.80 -3.23
N ALA A 41 17.56 16.66 -4.36
CA ALA A 41 16.14 17.00 -4.49
C ALA A 41 15.26 16.08 -3.62
N ALA A 42 15.58 14.78 -3.57
CA ALA A 42 14.91 13.82 -2.72
C ALA A 42 15.05 14.14 -1.22
N THR A 43 16.20 14.68 -0.78
CA THR A 43 16.39 15.09 0.62
C THR A 43 15.62 16.36 0.99
N GLN A 44 15.20 17.18 0.03
CA GLN A 44 14.44 18.42 0.22
C GLN A 44 12.96 18.28 -0.15
N GLY A 45 12.57 17.23 -0.89
CA GLY A 45 11.21 16.99 -1.38
C GLY A 45 10.26 16.41 -0.33
N ARG A 46 8.95 16.68 -0.50
CA ARG A 46 7.89 16.03 0.27
C ARG A 46 7.39 14.81 -0.52
N ARG A 47 7.50 13.63 0.07
CA ARG A 47 7.02 12.37 -0.54
C ARG A 47 5.51 12.43 -0.81
N ARG A 48 5.11 11.99 -1.98
CA ARG A 48 3.70 11.94 -2.44
C ARG A 48 3.09 10.55 -2.26
N THR A 49 3.82 9.49 -2.60
CA THR A 49 3.41 8.10 -2.39
C THR A 49 3.35 7.79 -0.91
N LYS A 50 2.24 7.25 -0.43
CA LYS A 50 2.01 6.96 0.98
C LYS A 50 2.64 5.63 1.40
N ILE A 51 2.90 5.47 2.69
CA ILE A 51 3.44 4.23 3.25
C ILE A 51 2.44 3.66 4.26
N VAL A 52 1.97 2.46 3.98
CA VAL A 52 1.18 1.64 4.89
C VAL A 52 2.13 0.69 5.61
N ALA A 53 2.17 0.74 6.94
CA ALA A 53 2.96 -0.20 7.73
C ALA A 53 2.05 -1.10 8.58
N THR A 54 2.24 -2.42 8.47
CA THR A 54 1.51 -3.37 9.30
C THR A 54 2.13 -3.44 10.69
N LEU A 55 1.30 -3.26 11.70
CA LEU A 55 1.73 -3.35 13.09
C LEU A 55 1.63 -4.78 13.61
N GLY A 56 2.58 -5.14 14.43
CA GLY A 56 2.69 -6.45 15.06
C GLY A 56 3.65 -6.44 16.24
N PRO A 57 4.13 -7.61 16.70
CA PRO A 57 5.05 -7.72 17.83
C PRO A 57 6.27 -6.81 17.75
N ALA A 58 6.83 -6.59 16.54
CA ALA A 58 8.04 -5.78 16.36
C ALA A 58 7.77 -4.26 16.39
N SER A 59 6.51 -3.81 16.27
CA SER A 59 6.19 -2.40 16.04
C SER A 59 5.09 -1.83 16.93
N ARG A 60 4.56 -2.59 17.92
CA ARG A 60 3.51 -2.10 18.84
C ARG A 60 4.04 -1.23 19.99
N ASP A 61 5.35 -1.23 20.24
CA ASP A 61 5.97 -0.38 21.26
C ASP A 61 5.91 1.10 20.83
N GLU A 62 5.57 2.00 21.77
CA GLU A 62 5.38 3.42 21.47
C GLU A 62 6.66 4.10 20.95
N ARG A 63 7.84 3.67 21.37
CA ARG A 63 9.11 4.19 20.86
C ARG A 63 9.32 3.79 19.40
N VAL A 64 8.97 2.52 19.07
CA VAL A 64 9.05 2.04 17.69
C VAL A 64 8.01 2.74 16.82
N LEU A 65 6.78 2.94 17.30
CA LEU A 65 5.74 3.71 16.60
C LEU A 65 6.22 5.13 16.29
N ALA A 66 6.85 5.81 17.25
CA ALA A 66 7.42 7.15 17.03
C ALA A 66 8.52 7.14 15.94
N LEU A 67 9.35 6.07 15.88
CA LEU A 67 10.36 5.90 14.84
C LEU A 67 9.73 5.62 13.48
N LEU A 68 8.67 4.79 13.39
CA LEU A 68 7.93 4.53 12.15
C LEU A 68 7.30 5.81 11.60
N LEU A 69 6.67 6.61 12.46
CA LEU A 69 6.10 7.90 12.09
C LEU A 69 7.20 8.88 11.61
N LYS A 70 8.34 8.93 12.30
CA LYS A 70 9.47 9.75 11.88
C LYS A 70 10.07 9.30 10.55
N ALA A 71 10.07 7.99 10.29
CA ALA A 71 10.54 7.41 9.04
C ALA A 71 9.58 7.65 7.86
N GLY A 72 8.31 7.99 8.12
CA GLY A 72 7.34 8.36 7.09
C GLY A 72 6.12 7.45 6.97
N MET A 73 5.75 6.70 8.00
CA MET A 73 4.48 5.96 8.01
C MET A 73 3.29 6.92 7.95
N ASP A 74 2.37 6.71 6.99
CA ASP A 74 1.14 7.48 6.79
C ASP A 74 -0.11 6.70 7.25
N VAL A 75 -0.06 5.36 7.19
CA VAL A 75 -1.17 4.48 7.54
C VAL A 75 -0.67 3.32 8.40
N ALA A 76 -1.29 3.10 9.54
CA ALA A 76 -1.08 1.94 10.38
C ALA A 76 -2.09 0.85 10.02
N ARG A 77 -1.64 -0.32 9.51
CA ARG A 77 -2.49 -1.47 9.24
C ARG A 77 -2.48 -2.43 10.42
N ILE A 78 -3.68 -2.82 10.86
CA ILE A 78 -3.93 -3.84 11.88
C ILE A 78 -4.50 -5.07 11.17
N ASN A 79 -3.71 -6.14 11.10
CA ASN A 79 -4.14 -7.40 10.48
C ASN A 79 -4.90 -8.26 11.49
N LEU A 80 -6.21 -8.38 11.33
CA LEU A 80 -7.09 -9.11 12.27
C LEU A 80 -7.01 -10.65 12.11
N SER A 81 -6.21 -11.14 11.14
CA SER A 81 -5.95 -12.59 11.00
C SER A 81 -5.07 -13.17 12.11
N HIS A 82 -4.38 -12.33 12.89
CA HIS A 82 -3.43 -12.72 13.93
C HIS A 82 -3.66 -11.89 15.19
N GLY A 83 -3.35 -12.48 16.36
CA GLY A 83 -3.56 -11.82 17.65
C GLY A 83 -5.01 -11.86 18.10
N ASN A 84 -5.37 -10.99 19.02
CA ASN A 84 -6.72 -10.89 19.58
C ASN A 84 -7.18 -9.43 19.68
N THR A 85 -8.49 -9.24 19.92
CA THR A 85 -9.10 -7.91 19.95
C THR A 85 -8.54 -6.98 21.03
N ALA A 86 -8.08 -7.50 22.17
CA ALA A 86 -7.48 -6.70 23.24
C ALA A 86 -6.10 -6.15 22.83
N GLU A 87 -5.28 -6.98 22.19
CA GLU A 87 -3.99 -6.54 21.61
C GLU A 87 -4.19 -5.50 20.51
N HIS A 88 -5.19 -5.71 19.64
CA HIS A 88 -5.51 -4.76 18.58
C HIS A 88 -6.00 -3.42 19.11
N ALA A 89 -6.88 -3.42 20.14
CA ALA A 89 -7.34 -2.19 20.79
C ALA A 89 -6.15 -1.43 21.40
N THR A 90 -5.23 -2.13 22.06
CA THR A 90 -4.01 -1.53 22.61
C THR A 90 -3.15 -0.89 21.55
N SER A 91 -2.97 -1.58 20.40
CA SER A 91 -2.19 -1.08 19.27
C SER A 91 -2.84 0.17 18.65
N ILE A 92 -4.16 0.16 18.43
CA ILE A 92 -4.89 1.31 17.89
C ILE A 92 -4.76 2.53 18.80
N ALA A 93 -4.95 2.33 20.12
CA ALA A 93 -4.80 3.41 21.09
C ALA A 93 -3.36 3.98 21.12
N ALA A 94 -2.34 3.12 21.04
CA ALA A 94 -0.94 3.56 20.98
C ALA A 94 -0.65 4.37 19.69
N VAL A 95 -1.16 3.94 18.54
CA VAL A 95 -1.07 4.64 17.26
C VAL A 95 -1.68 6.04 17.36
N ARG A 96 -2.89 6.16 17.94
CA ARG A 96 -3.57 7.46 18.10
C ARG A 96 -2.81 8.39 19.04
N ARG A 97 -2.26 7.89 20.15
CA ARG A 97 -1.40 8.69 21.04
C ARG A 97 -0.14 9.18 20.34
N ALA A 98 0.53 8.30 19.59
CA ALA A 98 1.74 8.65 18.86
C ALA A 98 1.48 9.69 17.76
N ALA A 99 0.36 9.56 17.03
CA ALA A 99 -0.07 10.54 16.03
C ALA A 99 -0.38 11.90 16.66
N ALA A 100 -1.13 11.92 17.77
CA ALA A 100 -1.45 13.15 18.51
C ALA A 100 -0.19 13.84 19.04
N ALA A 101 0.76 13.09 19.62
CA ALA A 101 2.03 13.63 20.13
C ALA A 101 2.88 14.27 19.02
N ARG A 102 2.79 13.76 17.80
CA ARG A 102 3.49 14.32 16.62
C ARG A 102 2.73 15.48 15.97
N GLY A 103 1.42 15.62 16.20
CA GLY A 103 0.56 16.56 15.51
C GLY A 103 0.43 16.28 14.01
N ALA A 104 0.57 15.00 13.59
CA ALA A 104 0.52 14.61 12.20
C ALA A 104 -0.65 13.64 11.93
N PRO A 105 -1.38 13.81 10.82
CA PRO A 105 -2.43 12.89 10.41
C PRO A 105 -1.89 11.48 10.21
N LEU A 106 -2.65 10.49 10.68
CA LEU A 106 -2.32 9.07 10.52
C LEU A 106 -3.62 8.28 10.38
N ALA A 107 -3.77 7.54 9.29
CA ALA A 107 -4.90 6.65 9.13
C ALA A 107 -4.67 5.30 9.85
N VAL A 108 -5.74 4.73 10.37
CA VAL A 108 -5.78 3.35 10.90
C VAL A 108 -6.65 2.51 9.98
N LEU A 109 -6.08 1.46 9.43
CA LEU A 109 -6.72 0.49 8.56
C LEU A 109 -6.77 -0.85 9.27
N VAL A 110 -7.96 -1.38 9.54
CA VAL A 110 -8.15 -2.77 9.98
C VAL A 110 -8.40 -3.66 8.76
N ASP A 111 -7.79 -4.86 8.76
CA ASP A 111 -7.86 -5.79 7.64
C ASP A 111 -8.54 -7.08 8.11
N LEU A 112 -9.76 -7.34 7.60
CA LEU A 112 -10.59 -8.49 7.94
C LEU A 112 -9.98 -9.77 7.32
N PRO A 113 -9.95 -10.89 8.07
CA PRO A 113 -9.38 -12.15 7.59
C PRO A 113 -10.01 -12.69 6.31
N GLY A 114 -11.32 -12.63 6.21
CA GLY A 114 -12.10 -13.29 5.16
C GLY A 114 -12.07 -14.82 5.25
N PRO A 115 -12.68 -15.51 4.28
CA PRO A 115 -12.86 -16.97 4.31
C PRO A 115 -11.60 -17.72 3.82
N LYS A 116 -10.47 -17.55 4.49
CA LYS A 116 -9.24 -18.26 4.12
C LYS A 116 -9.28 -19.72 4.57
N LEU A 117 -9.31 -20.64 3.60
CA LEU A 117 -9.16 -22.07 3.90
C LEU A 117 -7.72 -22.31 4.38
N ARG A 118 -7.60 -23.05 5.51
CA ARG A 118 -6.31 -23.38 6.12
C ARG A 118 -6.30 -24.82 6.62
N LEU A 119 -5.14 -25.41 6.62
CA LEU A 119 -4.91 -26.63 7.37
C LEU A 119 -5.05 -26.35 8.86
N ALA A 120 -5.59 -27.30 9.60
CA ALA A 120 -5.58 -27.32 11.05
C ALA A 120 -4.20 -27.74 11.57
N ASP A 121 -4.09 -27.97 12.89
CA ASP A 121 -2.84 -28.45 13.48
C ASP A 121 -2.56 -29.90 13.05
N LEU A 122 -1.35 -30.12 12.56
CA LEU A 122 -0.81 -31.45 12.23
C LEU A 122 0.05 -31.94 13.39
N PRO A 123 0.03 -33.25 13.71
CA PRO A 123 0.89 -33.80 14.76
C PRO A 123 2.39 -33.59 14.51
N ARG A 124 2.78 -33.53 13.23
CA ARG A 124 4.14 -33.28 12.74
C ARG A 124 4.08 -32.79 11.31
N PRO A 125 5.10 -32.08 10.81
CA PRO A 125 5.22 -31.75 9.39
C PRO A 125 5.12 -33.00 8.51
N LEU A 126 4.38 -32.93 7.42
CA LEU A 126 4.19 -34.02 6.48
C LEU A 126 5.10 -33.81 5.28
N HIS A 127 6.10 -34.66 5.13
CA HIS A 127 6.96 -34.70 3.95
C HIS A 127 6.24 -35.46 2.83
N VAL A 128 6.15 -34.85 1.66
CA VAL A 128 5.47 -35.41 0.50
C VAL A 128 6.37 -35.41 -0.71
N LYS A 129 6.17 -36.37 -1.62
CA LYS A 129 6.87 -36.48 -2.90
C LYS A 129 5.86 -36.50 -4.04
N ALA A 130 6.28 -36.05 -5.21
CA ALA A 130 5.50 -36.15 -6.43
C ALA A 130 5.01 -37.60 -6.65
N GLY A 131 3.71 -37.75 -6.91
CA GLY A 131 3.02 -39.05 -7.06
C GLY A 131 2.46 -39.64 -5.75
N ASP A 132 2.78 -39.06 -4.59
CA ASP A 132 2.13 -39.46 -3.34
C ASP A 132 0.63 -39.12 -3.34
N THR A 133 -0.11 -39.81 -2.51
CA THR A 133 -1.53 -39.53 -2.28
C THR A 133 -1.76 -39.08 -0.84
N VAL A 134 -2.47 -37.95 -0.66
CA VAL A 134 -2.82 -37.42 0.66
C VAL A 134 -4.33 -37.17 0.74
N VAL A 135 -4.90 -37.21 1.94
CA VAL A 135 -6.32 -37.04 2.19
C VAL A 135 -6.57 -35.75 2.95
N LEU A 136 -7.30 -34.83 2.33
CA LEU A 136 -7.79 -33.59 2.91
C LEU A 136 -9.20 -33.84 3.49
N GLY A 137 -9.51 -33.34 4.69
CA GLY A 137 -10.83 -33.60 5.26
C GLY A 137 -11.02 -33.16 6.69
N ALA A 138 -12.08 -33.69 7.34
CA ALA A 138 -12.30 -33.54 8.76
C ALA A 138 -11.63 -34.68 9.54
N PRO A 139 -11.15 -34.44 10.80
CA PRO A 139 -10.71 -35.53 11.67
C PRO A 139 -11.92 -36.37 12.15
N PRO A 140 -11.74 -37.69 12.48
CA PRO A 140 -10.56 -38.50 12.24
C PRO A 140 -10.57 -39.07 10.80
N GLY A 141 -9.40 -39.33 10.22
CA GLY A 141 -9.27 -40.01 8.93
C GLY A 141 -8.61 -39.16 7.82
N ALA A 142 -8.50 -37.85 8.02
CA ALA A 142 -7.75 -36.98 7.11
C ALA A 142 -6.30 -36.79 7.61
N GLN A 143 -5.33 -36.93 6.69
CA GLN A 143 -3.93 -36.57 6.94
C GLN A 143 -3.75 -35.04 7.02
N LEU A 144 -4.58 -34.31 6.26
CA LEU A 144 -4.61 -32.86 6.15
C LEU A 144 -5.99 -32.33 6.61
N PRO A 145 -6.19 -32.12 7.92
CA PRO A 145 -7.44 -31.56 8.42
C PRO A 145 -7.56 -30.07 8.09
N VAL A 146 -8.79 -29.61 7.74
CA VAL A 146 -9.08 -28.22 7.36
C VAL A 146 -10.08 -27.54 8.27
N ASN A 147 -10.05 -26.20 8.30
CA ASN A 147 -10.91 -25.35 9.10
C ASN A 147 -12.36 -25.22 8.54
N PHE A 148 -12.60 -25.52 7.27
CA PHE A 148 -13.92 -25.45 6.60
C PHE A 148 -14.23 -26.79 5.87
N PRO A 149 -14.43 -27.89 6.60
CA PRO A 149 -14.67 -29.19 5.97
C PRO A 149 -15.98 -29.25 5.15
N GLU A 150 -16.94 -28.36 5.44
CA GLU A 150 -18.19 -28.22 4.70
C GLU A 150 -17.99 -27.74 3.26
N LEU A 151 -16.82 -27.25 2.90
CA LEU A 151 -16.47 -26.80 1.53
C LEU A 151 -15.98 -27.96 0.65
N LEU A 152 -15.56 -29.08 1.24
CA LEU A 152 -14.99 -30.20 0.51
C LEU A 152 -15.92 -30.80 -0.59
N PRO A 153 -17.26 -30.83 -0.43
CA PRO A 153 -18.16 -31.28 -1.50
C PRO A 153 -18.12 -30.43 -2.76
N HIS A 154 -17.56 -29.23 -2.73
CA HIS A 154 -17.46 -28.31 -3.88
C HIS A 154 -16.17 -28.48 -4.68
N PHE A 155 -15.24 -29.34 -4.22
CA PHE A 155 -14.05 -29.69 -5.00
C PHE A 155 -14.44 -30.58 -6.19
N THR A 156 -13.72 -30.43 -7.31
CA THR A 156 -13.96 -31.21 -8.51
C THR A 156 -12.70 -31.99 -8.89
N PRO A 157 -12.77 -33.28 -9.27
CA PRO A 157 -11.62 -34.03 -9.76
C PRO A 157 -10.92 -33.30 -10.91
N GLY A 158 -9.58 -33.23 -10.83
CA GLY A 158 -8.72 -32.53 -11.77
C GLY A 158 -8.33 -31.09 -11.36
N GLU A 159 -9.07 -30.45 -10.42
CA GLU A 159 -8.75 -29.12 -9.93
C GLU A 159 -7.45 -29.07 -9.14
N LEU A 160 -6.78 -27.91 -9.20
CA LEU A 160 -5.53 -27.65 -8.50
C LEU A 160 -5.82 -27.20 -7.05
N VAL A 161 -5.04 -27.72 -6.11
CA VAL A 161 -5.04 -27.34 -4.70
C VAL A 161 -3.62 -26.93 -4.33
N LEU A 162 -3.45 -25.68 -3.87
CA LEU A 162 -2.15 -25.12 -3.53
C LEU A 162 -2.04 -24.97 -2.03
N VAL A 163 -0.96 -25.46 -1.44
CA VAL A 163 -0.67 -25.37 -0.01
C VAL A 163 0.57 -24.51 0.20
N ASP A 164 0.55 -23.66 1.24
CA ASP A 164 1.64 -22.76 1.60
C ASP A 164 2.04 -21.84 0.44
N ASP A 165 1.07 -21.07 -0.04
CA ASP A 165 1.21 -20.13 -1.16
C ASP A 165 1.78 -20.76 -2.44
N GLY A 166 1.49 -22.06 -2.65
CA GLY A 166 1.93 -22.83 -3.81
C GLY A 166 3.28 -23.55 -3.66
N ALA A 167 3.84 -23.58 -2.46
CA ALA A 167 5.04 -24.37 -2.18
C ALA A 167 4.81 -25.87 -2.41
N VAL A 168 3.59 -26.35 -2.14
CA VAL A 168 3.16 -27.72 -2.46
C VAL A 168 1.92 -27.64 -3.35
N GLU A 169 2.03 -28.25 -4.52
CA GLU A 169 0.94 -28.34 -5.51
C GLU A 169 0.32 -29.74 -5.45
N LEU A 170 -1.00 -29.77 -5.37
CA LEU A 170 -1.80 -30.99 -5.28
C LEU A 170 -2.90 -30.93 -6.34
N ARG A 171 -3.37 -32.11 -6.78
CA ARG A 171 -4.51 -32.23 -7.69
C ARG A 171 -5.60 -33.10 -7.08
N VAL A 172 -6.85 -32.68 -7.19
CA VAL A 172 -7.99 -33.48 -6.75
C VAL A 172 -8.09 -34.74 -7.61
N SER A 173 -7.93 -35.91 -7.00
CA SER A 173 -8.11 -37.21 -7.66
C SER A 173 -9.50 -37.80 -7.42
N ALA A 174 -10.04 -37.62 -6.21
CA ALA A 174 -11.40 -38.10 -5.87
C ALA A 174 -12.03 -37.25 -4.78
N VAL A 175 -13.36 -37.09 -4.83
CA VAL A 175 -14.17 -36.40 -3.83
C VAL A 175 -15.14 -37.39 -3.22
N ALA A 176 -14.97 -37.66 -1.92
CA ALA A 176 -15.84 -38.58 -1.16
C ALA A 176 -16.10 -37.96 0.23
N PRO A 177 -17.03 -36.98 0.33
CA PRO A 177 -17.30 -36.27 1.59
C PRO A 177 -17.48 -37.21 2.77
N PRO A 178 -16.83 -36.95 3.92
CA PRO A 178 -16.19 -35.71 4.33
C PRO A 178 -14.69 -35.58 3.96
N THR A 179 -14.22 -36.27 2.92
CA THR A 179 -12.80 -36.26 2.51
C THR A 179 -12.65 -35.99 1.03
N VAL A 180 -11.46 -35.47 0.68
CA VAL A 180 -10.98 -35.29 -0.71
C VAL A 180 -9.61 -35.95 -0.79
N THR A 181 -9.43 -36.81 -1.78
CA THR A 181 -8.15 -37.45 -2.08
C THR A 181 -7.39 -36.59 -3.10
N LEU A 182 -6.14 -36.29 -2.78
CA LEU A 182 -5.27 -35.41 -3.57
C LEU A 182 -4.00 -36.17 -3.99
N GLU A 183 -3.61 -36.00 -5.25
CA GLU A 183 -2.31 -36.40 -5.78
C GLU A 183 -1.31 -35.26 -5.59
N VAL A 184 -0.13 -35.57 -5.09
CA VAL A 184 0.98 -34.61 -4.91
C VAL A 184 1.69 -34.42 -6.25
N LEU A 185 1.89 -33.15 -6.68
CA LEU A 185 2.50 -32.83 -7.98
C LEU A 185 4.00 -32.49 -7.87
N ASN A 186 4.45 -32.03 -6.70
CA ASN A 186 5.86 -31.70 -6.45
C ASN A 186 6.30 -32.10 -5.03
N ASP A 187 7.60 -32.33 -4.85
CA ASP A 187 8.17 -32.62 -3.53
C ASP A 187 8.04 -31.40 -2.62
N GLY A 188 7.78 -31.62 -1.32
CA GLY A 188 7.67 -30.55 -0.36
C GLY A 188 7.39 -30.99 1.07
N VAL A 189 7.16 -30.00 1.95
CA VAL A 189 6.80 -30.21 3.35
C VAL A 189 5.53 -29.43 3.65
N ILE A 190 4.50 -30.11 4.13
CA ILE A 190 3.24 -29.53 4.54
C ILE A 190 3.25 -29.36 6.06
N GLU A 191 3.05 -28.13 6.54
CA GLU A 191 3.06 -27.76 7.93
C GLU A 191 1.67 -27.36 8.44
N SER A 192 1.52 -27.29 9.77
CA SER A 192 0.29 -26.84 10.45
C SER A 192 -0.11 -25.43 10.04
N ARG A 193 -1.41 -25.17 9.94
CA ARG A 193 -2.04 -23.86 9.76
C ARG A 193 -1.71 -23.16 8.44
N LYS A 194 -1.06 -23.85 7.47
CA LYS A 194 -0.78 -23.29 6.17
C LYS A 194 -2.04 -23.02 5.36
N GLY A 195 -2.00 -21.96 4.56
CA GLY A 195 -3.09 -21.61 3.63
C GLY A 195 -3.32 -22.69 2.60
N VAL A 196 -4.58 -22.92 2.25
CA VAL A 196 -4.99 -23.78 1.15
C VAL A 196 -5.71 -22.90 0.13
N ASN A 197 -5.20 -22.80 -1.07
CA ASN A 197 -5.75 -22.02 -2.15
C ASN A 197 -6.33 -22.94 -3.23
N LEU A 198 -7.44 -22.51 -3.81
CA LEU A 198 -8.23 -23.24 -4.81
C LEU A 198 -8.45 -22.31 -5.99
N PRO A 199 -7.47 -22.17 -6.91
CA PRO A 199 -7.52 -21.17 -7.99
C PRO A 199 -8.63 -21.46 -9.01
N ASP A 200 -9.10 -22.69 -9.13
CA ASP A 200 -10.09 -23.13 -10.10
C ASP A 200 -11.47 -23.43 -9.48
N THR A 201 -11.56 -23.52 -8.14
CA THR A 201 -12.79 -23.89 -7.42
C THR A 201 -13.56 -22.65 -6.97
N ARG A 202 -14.78 -22.49 -7.43
CA ARG A 202 -15.69 -21.46 -6.94
C ARG A 202 -16.42 -21.94 -5.68
N LEU A 203 -15.98 -21.43 -4.52
CA LEU A 203 -16.61 -21.77 -3.24
C LEU A 203 -17.89 -20.94 -2.99
N PRO A 204 -18.99 -21.52 -2.46
CA PRO A 204 -20.24 -20.82 -2.17
C PRO A 204 -20.21 -20.10 -0.82
N ILE A 205 -19.13 -19.42 -0.51
CA ILE A 205 -18.97 -18.63 0.72
C ILE A 205 -18.85 -17.15 0.38
N GLY A 206 -19.48 -16.27 1.17
CA GLY A 206 -19.35 -14.83 1.04
C GLY A 206 -17.95 -14.35 1.42
N ALA A 207 -17.59 -13.15 0.99
CA ALA A 207 -16.33 -12.51 1.39
C ALA A 207 -16.32 -12.20 2.91
N LEU A 208 -17.50 -12.05 3.53
CA LEU A 208 -17.69 -11.82 4.98
C LEU A 208 -18.18 -13.09 5.66
N THR A 209 -17.34 -13.70 6.48
CA THR A 209 -17.72 -14.81 7.39
C THR A 209 -18.46 -14.28 8.63
N ALA A 210 -19.04 -15.19 9.42
CA ALA A 210 -19.63 -14.82 10.72
C ALA A 210 -18.58 -14.19 11.65
N ALA A 211 -17.36 -14.73 11.68
CA ALA A 211 -16.24 -14.18 12.46
C ALA A 211 -15.84 -12.78 11.97
N ASP A 212 -15.83 -12.54 10.65
CA ASP A 212 -15.56 -11.21 10.11
C ASP A 212 -16.62 -10.17 10.51
N ARG A 213 -17.88 -10.57 10.63
CA ARG A 213 -18.97 -9.69 11.11
C ARG A 213 -18.80 -9.32 12.58
N GLU A 214 -18.34 -10.26 13.43
CA GLU A 214 -18.01 -9.98 14.82
C GLU A 214 -16.82 -9.04 14.93
N LEU A 215 -15.75 -9.30 14.16
CA LEU A 215 -14.57 -8.44 14.10
C LEU A 215 -14.90 -7.05 13.54
N LEU A 216 -15.78 -6.97 12.54
CA LEU A 216 -16.29 -5.69 12.03
C LEU A 216 -17.02 -4.92 13.11
N SER A 217 -17.98 -5.56 13.80
CA SER A 217 -18.73 -4.94 14.88
C SER A 217 -17.81 -4.44 16.01
N TRP A 218 -16.75 -5.18 16.33
CA TRP A 218 -15.71 -4.73 17.26
C TRP A 218 -14.93 -3.55 16.69
N SER A 219 -14.47 -3.61 15.42
CA SER A 219 -13.67 -2.59 14.77
C SER A 219 -14.37 -1.24 14.68
N LEU A 220 -15.69 -1.25 14.43
CA LEU A 220 -16.49 -0.03 14.34
C LEU A 220 -16.61 0.72 15.67
N ARG A 221 -16.38 0.05 16.79
CA ARG A 221 -16.29 0.67 18.13
C ARG A 221 -14.90 1.21 18.46
N GLN A 222 -13.91 0.96 17.59
CA GLN A 222 -12.55 1.51 17.72
C GLN A 222 -12.40 2.78 16.89
N ASP A 223 -11.37 3.55 17.16
CA ASP A 223 -11.03 4.72 16.34
C ASP A 223 -10.25 4.29 15.08
N VAL A 224 -10.96 3.74 14.09
CA VAL A 224 -10.42 3.26 12.81
C VAL A 224 -11.00 4.06 11.65
N ASP A 225 -10.22 4.29 10.61
CA ASP A 225 -10.56 5.11 9.44
C ASP A 225 -10.97 4.26 8.24
N TYR A 226 -10.40 3.06 8.11
CA TYR A 226 -10.60 2.15 6.99
C TYR A 226 -10.84 0.72 7.46
N VAL A 227 -11.68 -0.01 6.71
CA VAL A 227 -11.87 -1.47 6.84
C VAL A 227 -11.50 -2.10 5.50
N ALA A 228 -10.49 -2.99 5.47
CA ALA A 228 -10.15 -3.76 4.29
C ALA A 228 -10.91 -5.08 4.27
N LEU A 229 -11.48 -5.40 3.11
CA LEU A 229 -12.23 -6.63 2.85
C LEU A 229 -11.38 -7.58 2.02
N SER A 230 -11.05 -8.73 2.59
CA SER A 230 -10.32 -9.82 1.93
C SER A 230 -11.26 -10.65 1.04
N PHE A 231 -10.69 -11.30 0.04
CA PHE A 231 -11.37 -12.25 -0.86
C PHE A 231 -12.57 -11.67 -1.60
N VAL A 232 -12.52 -10.38 -1.96
CA VAL A 232 -13.54 -9.73 -2.80
C VAL A 232 -13.59 -10.40 -4.16
N ARG A 233 -14.79 -10.74 -4.63
CA ARG A 233 -15.06 -11.36 -5.95
C ARG A 233 -15.87 -10.46 -6.86
N GLY A 234 -16.61 -9.50 -6.29
CA GLY A 234 -17.45 -8.59 -7.06
C GLY A 234 -17.87 -7.36 -6.24
N ALA A 235 -18.50 -6.40 -6.92
CA ALA A 235 -19.00 -5.18 -6.29
C ALA A 235 -20.06 -5.42 -5.20
N GLY A 236 -20.76 -6.56 -5.24
CA GLY A 236 -21.73 -6.97 -4.22
C GLY A 236 -21.11 -7.11 -2.84
N ASP A 237 -19.94 -7.77 -2.74
CA ASP A 237 -19.22 -7.96 -1.47
C ASP A 237 -18.86 -6.62 -0.82
N VAL A 238 -18.45 -5.65 -1.64
CA VAL A 238 -18.10 -4.30 -1.17
C VAL A 238 -19.33 -3.54 -0.67
N ARG A 239 -20.46 -3.63 -1.40
CA ARG A 239 -21.71 -2.98 -1.00
C ARG A 239 -22.24 -3.55 0.30
N GLU A 240 -22.21 -4.88 0.47
CA GLU A 240 -22.61 -5.55 1.70
C GLU A 240 -21.83 -5.01 2.91
N LEU A 241 -20.50 -4.90 2.82
CA LEU A 241 -19.70 -4.33 3.90
C LEU A 241 -20.06 -2.87 4.19
N LYS A 242 -20.27 -2.04 3.15
CA LYS A 242 -20.70 -0.65 3.31
C LYS A 242 -22.06 -0.51 3.99
N GLU A 243 -23.00 -1.37 3.64
CA GLU A 243 -24.32 -1.42 4.26
C GLU A 243 -24.24 -1.78 5.74
N LEU A 244 -23.37 -2.75 6.11
CA LEU A 244 -23.15 -3.11 7.51
C LEU A 244 -22.51 -1.98 8.30
N ILE A 245 -21.54 -1.27 7.73
CA ILE A 245 -20.91 -0.10 8.36
C ILE A 245 -21.96 1.00 8.58
N ALA A 246 -22.75 1.31 7.54
CA ALA A 246 -23.79 2.33 7.62
C ALA A 246 -24.89 1.97 8.62
N ALA A 247 -25.34 0.71 8.65
CA ALA A 247 -26.34 0.21 9.61
C ALA A 247 -25.85 0.32 11.06
N ALA A 248 -24.55 0.24 11.29
CA ALA A 248 -23.93 0.45 12.60
C ALA A 248 -23.68 1.95 12.92
N GLY A 249 -24.08 2.87 12.04
CA GLY A 249 -23.81 4.31 12.19
C GLY A 249 -22.36 4.71 11.95
N GLY A 250 -21.57 3.85 11.32
CA GLY A 250 -20.15 4.09 11.01
C GLY A 250 -19.97 4.92 9.74
N ASP A 251 -18.78 5.50 9.60
CA ASP A 251 -18.33 6.29 8.45
C ASP A 251 -16.94 5.86 7.95
N GLN A 252 -16.52 4.64 8.34
CA GLN A 252 -15.28 4.03 7.90
C GLN A 252 -15.33 3.76 6.39
N LEU A 253 -14.22 4.03 5.71
CA LEU A 253 -14.07 3.78 4.29
C LEU A 253 -13.65 2.33 4.02
N VAL A 254 -14.13 1.77 2.90
CA VAL A 254 -13.86 0.38 2.54
C VAL A 254 -12.71 0.28 1.54
N VAL A 255 -11.71 -0.54 1.88
CA VAL A 255 -10.63 -0.95 0.98
C VAL A 255 -10.93 -2.35 0.44
N ALA A 256 -11.20 -2.48 -0.85
CA ALA A 256 -11.40 -3.78 -1.49
C ALA A 256 -10.04 -4.41 -1.86
N LYS A 257 -9.77 -5.64 -1.38
CA LYS A 257 -8.56 -6.37 -1.73
C LYS A 257 -8.81 -7.20 -3.00
N ILE A 258 -8.03 -6.91 -4.04
CA ILE A 258 -8.03 -7.65 -5.31
C ILE A 258 -6.95 -8.72 -5.20
N GLU A 259 -7.37 -9.94 -4.86
CA GLU A 259 -6.50 -11.07 -4.56
C GLU A 259 -7.06 -12.40 -5.08
N LYS A 260 -8.25 -12.40 -5.72
CA LYS A 260 -8.89 -13.57 -6.31
C LYS A 260 -8.96 -13.43 -7.81
N LYS A 261 -8.84 -14.57 -8.54
CA LYS A 261 -8.98 -14.64 -10.00
C LYS A 261 -10.34 -14.09 -10.47
N GLU A 262 -11.42 -14.36 -9.73
CA GLU A 262 -12.75 -13.84 -10.04
C GLU A 262 -12.82 -12.32 -9.99
N ALA A 263 -12.13 -11.69 -9.03
CA ALA A 263 -12.09 -10.23 -8.93
C ALA A 263 -11.50 -9.56 -10.17
N LEU A 264 -10.61 -10.24 -10.91
CA LEU A 264 -10.00 -9.70 -12.12
C LEU A 264 -10.99 -9.51 -13.27
N THR A 265 -12.10 -10.26 -13.28
CA THR A 265 -13.17 -10.11 -14.29
C THR A 265 -14.14 -8.98 -13.96
N ALA A 266 -14.17 -8.52 -12.69
CA ALA A 266 -15.07 -7.49 -12.18
C ALA A 266 -14.33 -6.31 -11.51
N TYR A 267 -13.01 -6.15 -11.76
CA TYR A 267 -12.18 -5.21 -11.02
C TYR A 267 -12.64 -3.75 -11.17
N GLU A 268 -13.15 -3.34 -12.32
CA GLU A 268 -13.66 -1.98 -12.55
C GLU A 268 -14.91 -1.70 -11.70
N GLU A 269 -15.83 -2.68 -11.61
CA GLU A 269 -17.03 -2.57 -10.78
C GLU A 269 -16.68 -2.59 -9.29
N ILE A 270 -15.69 -3.39 -8.88
CA ILE A 270 -15.16 -3.42 -7.52
C ILE A 270 -14.55 -2.06 -7.16
N ILE A 271 -13.72 -1.49 -8.04
CA ILE A 271 -13.11 -0.17 -7.86
C ILE A 271 -14.19 0.92 -7.74
N ALA A 272 -15.21 0.88 -8.59
CA ALA A 272 -16.31 1.85 -8.54
C ALA A 272 -17.07 1.78 -7.20
N ALA A 273 -17.30 0.58 -6.66
CA ALA A 273 -18.01 0.38 -5.39
C ALA A 273 -17.16 0.72 -4.16
N ALA A 274 -15.84 0.49 -4.20
CA ALA A 274 -14.92 0.69 -3.09
C ALA A 274 -14.57 2.18 -2.87
N ASP A 275 -13.98 2.50 -1.71
CA ASP A 275 -13.42 3.83 -1.44
C ASP A 275 -11.91 3.88 -1.71
N ALA A 276 -11.25 2.74 -1.59
CA ALA A 276 -9.87 2.48 -2.00
C ALA A 276 -9.74 1.00 -2.39
N VAL A 277 -8.66 0.63 -3.07
CA VAL A 277 -8.37 -0.76 -3.41
C VAL A 277 -6.95 -1.16 -2.99
N MET A 278 -6.74 -2.46 -2.81
CA MET A 278 -5.43 -3.03 -2.52
C MET A 278 -5.13 -4.14 -3.53
N VAL A 279 -4.00 -4.03 -4.22
CA VAL A 279 -3.44 -5.11 -5.04
C VAL A 279 -2.63 -6.01 -4.11
N ALA A 280 -3.24 -7.11 -3.63
CA ALA A 280 -2.63 -8.06 -2.71
C ALA A 280 -1.86 -9.12 -3.49
N ARG A 281 -0.64 -8.77 -3.93
CA ARG A 281 0.14 -9.53 -4.92
C ARG A 281 0.51 -10.94 -4.46
N GLY A 282 0.70 -11.14 -3.16
CA GLY A 282 1.00 -12.46 -2.59
C GLY A 282 -0.13 -13.45 -2.86
N ASP A 283 -1.35 -13.14 -2.38
CA ASP A 283 -2.52 -14.01 -2.59
C ASP A 283 -2.90 -14.07 -4.08
N LEU A 284 -2.84 -12.94 -4.81
CA LEU A 284 -3.13 -12.92 -6.25
C LEU A 284 -2.16 -13.80 -7.05
N GLY A 285 -0.87 -13.83 -6.69
CA GLY A 285 0.15 -14.63 -7.37
C GLY A 285 0.00 -16.15 -7.16
N VAL A 286 -0.82 -16.54 -6.19
CA VAL A 286 -1.23 -17.94 -5.98
C VAL A 286 -2.47 -18.29 -6.83
N GLU A 287 -3.33 -17.30 -7.09
CA GLU A 287 -4.57 -17.46 -7.86
C GLU A 287 -4.35 -17.40 -9.38
N ILE A 288 -3.29 -16.72 -9.84
CA ILE A 288 -2.90 -16.60 -11.25
C ILE A 288 -1.40 -16.85 -11.42
N SER A 289 -0.96 -17.05 -12.67
CA SER A 289 0.47 -17.15 -12.94
C SER A 289 1.24 -15.92 -12.40
N PRO A 290 2.34 -16.10 -11.67
CA PRO A 290 3.17 -15.00 -11.17
C PRO A 290 3.59 -14.01 -12.25
N ALA A 291 3.79 -14.46 -13.49
CA ALA A 291 4.10 -13.60 -14.64
C ALA A 291 2.99 -12.60 -14.99
N MET A 292 1.73 -12.90 -14.62
CA MET A 292 0.58 -12.04 -14.87
C MET A 292 0.36 -10.98 -13.78
N VAL A 293 0.93 -11.16 -12.59
CA VAL A 293 0.75 -10.23 -11.45
C VAL A 293 1.17 -8.79 -11.79
N PRO A 294 2.36 -8.53 -12.38
CA PRO A 294 2.76 -7.17 -12.75
C PRO A 294 1.83 -6.51 -13.78
N ILE A 295 1.26 -7.31 -14.69
CA ILE A 295 0.32 -6.82 -15.70
C ILE A 295 -0.98 -6.35 -15.04
N TRP A 296 -1.54 -7.18 -14.15
CA TRP A 296 -2.75 -6.84 -13.41
C TRP A 296 -2.54 -5.71 -12.43
N GLN A 297 -1.36 -5.63 -11.76
CA GLN A 297 -1.00 -4.48 -10.94
C GLN A 297 -1.16 -3.17 -11.71
N LYS A 298 -0.54 -3.07 -12.89
CA LYS A 298 -0.61 -1.87 -13.73
C LYS A 298 -2.03 -1.52 -14.17
N ARG A 299 -2.83 -2.52 -14.56
CA ARG A 299 -4.22 -2.34 -14.96
C ARG A 299 -5.08 -1.83 -13.81
N ILE A 300 -4.97 -2.45 -12.62
CA ILE A 300 -5.74 -2.07 -11.44
C ILE A 300 -5.35 -0.67 -10.96
N ILE A 301 -4.04 -0.35 -10.91
CA ILE A 301 -3.57 0.98 -10.53
C ILE A 301 -4.11 2.03 -11.51
N HIS A 302 -4.02 1.79 -12.80
CA HIS A 302 -4.54 2.70 -13.82
C HIS A 302 -6.05 2.94 -13.68
N ALA A 303 -6.84 1.87 -13.54
CA ALA A 303 -8.29 1.97 -13.38
C ALA A 303 -8.68 2.69 -12.07
N ALA A 304 -7.97 2.42 -10.96
CA ALA A 304 -8.20 3.10 -9.69
C ALA A 304 -7.92 4.60 -9.79
N ASN A 305 -6.82 4.98 -10.44
CA ASN A 305 -6.49 6.39 -10.70
C ASN A 305 -7.55 7.08 -11.55
N LEU A 306 -8.03 6.43 -12.64
CA LEU A 306 -9.12 6.96 -13.46
C LEU A 306 -10.41 7.14 -12.66
N ALA A 307 -10.69 6.25 -11.71
CA ALA A 307 -11.85 6.33 -10.82
C ALA A 307 -11.66 7.33 -9.65
N GLY A 308 -10.45 7.88 -9.47
CA GLY A 308 -10.10 8.75 -8.34
C GLY A 308 -10.10 8.03 -7.00
N LYS A 309 -9.78 6.73 -6.99
CA LYS A 309 -9.71 5.89 -5.80
C LYS A 309 -8.26 5.63 -5.41
N PRO A 310 -7.87 5.82 -4.14
CA PRO A 310 -6.54 5.42 -3.69
C PRO A 310 -6.29 3.93 -3.93
N VAL A 311 -5.08 3.59 -4.36
CA VAL A 311 -4.65 2.21 -4.58
C VAL A 311 -3.39 1.90 -3.78
N ILE A 312 -3.41 0.77 -3.08
CA ILE A 312 -2.30 0.25 -2.27
C ILE A 312 -1.65 -0.91 -3.02
N THR A 313 -0.37 -0.81 -3.33
CA THR A 313 0.41 -1.97 -3.78
C THR A 313 0.98 -2.68 -2.56
N ALA A 314 0.63 -3.95 -2.40
CA ALA A 314 0.85 -4.70 -1.17
C ALA A 314 1.62 -6.00 -1.40
N THR A 315 2.28 -6.46 -0.33
CA THR A 315 3.02 -7.72 -0.16
C THR A 315 4.33 -7.83 -0.95
N GLN A 316 5.33 -8.45 -0.33
CA GLN A 316 6.62 -8.81 -0.92
C GLN A 316 7.38 -7.63 -1.59
N LEU A 317 7.29 -6.41 -1.00
CA LEU A 317 8.01 -5.24 -1.53
C LEU A 317 9.44 -5.15 -1.01
N LEU A 318 9.65 -5.31 0.31
CA LEU A 318 10.98 -5.32 0.94
C LEU A 318 11.14 -6.55 1.84
N GLN A 319 10.64 -7.71 1.42
CA GLN A 319 10.51 -8.92 2.22
C GLN A 319 11.83 -9.36 2.88
N SER A 320 12.97 -9.18 2.20
CA SER A 320 14.29 -9.49 2.78
C SER A 320 14.59 -8.66 4.03
N MET A 321 13.97 -7.47 4.16
CA MET A 321 14.15 -6.60 5.33
C MET A 321 13.43 -7.10 6.59
N VAL A 322 12.72 -8.21 6.54
CA VAL A 322 12.30 -8.93 7.75
C VAL A 322 13.52 -9.34 8.58
N SER A 323 14.60 -9.79 7.95
CA SER A 323 15.83 -10.25 8.60
C SER A 323 17.10 -9.50 8.20
N SER A 324 17.05 -8.70 7.13
CA SER A 324 18.19 -7.92 6.61
C SER A 324 17.99 -6.41 6.83
N PRO A 325 19.03 -5.64 7.20
CA PRO A 325 18.92 -4.18 7.34
C PRO A 325 18.82 -3.43 6.00
N ARG A 326 18.98 -4.12 4.87
CA ARG A 326 18.93 -3.56 3.52
C ARG A 326 18.15 -4.48 2.60
N PRO A 327 17.39 -3.93 1.64
CA PRO A 327 16.68 -4.72 0.64
C PRO A 327 17.63 -5.26 -0.42
N THR A 328 17.16 -6.22 -1.18
CA THR A 328 17.78 -6.63 -2.45
C THR A 328 17.56 -5.56 -3.52
N ARG A 329 18.38 -5.61 -4.59
CA ARG A 329 18.19 -4.72 -5.76
C ARG A 329 16.86 -4.98 -6.48
N ALA A 330 16.42 -6.23 -6.53
CA ALA A 330 15.13 -6.60 -7.13
C ALA A 330 13.95 -5.97 -6.36
N GLU A 331 13.98 -6.00 -5.03
CA GLU A 331 12.95 -5.39 -4.19
C GLU A 331 12.92 -3.87 -4.34
N ALA A 332 14.08 -3.20 -4.34
CA ALA A 332 14.16 -1.76 -4.58
C ALA A 332 13.59 -1.39 -5.97
N SER A 333 13.86 -2.21 -6.99
CA SER A 333 13.31 -2.06 -8.33
C SER A 333 11.80 -2.28 -8.37
N ASP A 334 11.26 -3.22 -7.58
CA ASP A 334 9.85 -3.51 -7.50
C ASP A 334 9.07 -2.36 -6.84
N VAL A 335 9.58 -1.81 -5.72
CA VAL A 335 9.02 -0.60 -5.12
C VAL A 335 9.03 0.58 -6.12
N ALA A 336 10.15 0.79 -6.82
CA ALA A 336 10.26 1.84 -7.83
C ALA A 336 9.23 1.66 -8.95
N ASN A 337 9.04 0.45 -9.47
CA ASN A 337 8.04 0.14 -10.48
C ASN A 337 6.61 0.46 -10.02
N ALA A 338 6.23 0.09 -8.79
CA ALA A 338 4.91 0.42 -8.25
C ALA A 338 4.68 1.94 -8.19
N ILE A 339 5.71 2.72 -7.90
CA ILE A 339 5.64 4.20 -7.86
C ILE A 339 5.56 4.77 -9.26
N TYR A 340 6.34 4.28 -10.22
CA TYR A 340 6.22 4.65 -11.65
C TYR A 340 4.84 4.31 -12.23
N ASP A 341 4.20 3.25 -11.73
CA ASP A 341 2.81 2.91 -12.08
C ASP A 341 1.78 3.88 -11.48
N ALA A 342 2.22 4.86 -10.68
CA ALA A 342 1.40 5.85 -9.95
C ALA A 342 0.50 5.21 -8.88
N THR A 343 1.00 4.21 -8.13
CA THR A 343 0.30 3.72 -6.93
C THR A 343 0.14 4.83 -5.90
N SER A 344 -0.99 4.86 -5.19
CA SER A 344 -1.21 5.88 -4.14
C SER A 344 -0.38 5.58 -2.89
N ALA A 345 -0.22 4.29 -2.58
CA ALA A 345 0.52 3.84 -1.42
C ALA A 345 1.24 2.52 -1.69
N VAL A 346 2.33 2.31 -0.97
CA VAL A 346 3.08 1.04 -0.90
C VAL A 346 2.99 0.50 0.52
N MET A 347 2.88 -0.83 0.68
CA MET A 347 2.63 -1.46 1.98
C MET A 347 3.76 -2.38 2.41
N LEU A 348 4.18 -2.23 3.66
CA LEU A 348 5.03 -3.15 4.40
C LEU A 348 4.16 -4.08 5.25
N SER A 349 4.45 -5.36 5.22
CA SER A 349 3.73 -6.43 5.93
C SER A 349 4.58 -7.03 7.05
N GLY A 350 5.27 -8.13 6.79
CA GLY A 350 6.17 -8.79 7.74
C GLY A 350 7.33 -7.91 8.17
N GLU A 351 7.82 -7.05 7.28
CA GLU A 351 8.96 -6.15 7.49
C GLU A 351 8.77 -5.25 8.72
N THR A 352 7.53 -4.78 8.93
CA THR A 352 7.20 -3.92 10.08
C THR A 352 6.45 -4.65 11.20
N ALA A 353 5.76 -5.77 10.91
CA ALA A 353 4.99 -6.50 11.90
C ALA A 353 5.85 -7.40 12.80
N ILE A 354 6.81 -8.12 12.22
CA ILE A 354 7.65 -9.12 12.88
C ILE A 354 9.15 -8.97 12.56
N GLY A 355 9.51 -8.08 11.64
CA GLY A 355 10.89 -7.90 11.19
C GLY A 355 11.80 -7.30 12.25
N CYS A 356 13.10 -7.52 12.08
CA CYS A 356 14.14 -6.99 12.97
C CYS A 356 14.41 -5.51 12.74
N TYR A 357 13.99 -4.95 11.60
CA TYR A 357 14.36 -3.60 11.15
C TYR A 357 13.14 -2.75 10.72
N PRO A 358 12.08 -2.62 11.55
CA PRO A 358 10.81 -2.01 11.13
C PRO A 358 10.95 -0.53 10.69
N ALA A 359 11.71 0.27 11.43
CA ALA A 359 11.89 1.68 11.11
C ALA A 359 12.79 1.90 9.88
N GLU A 360 13.79 1.04 9.71
CA GLU A 360 14.68 1.03 8.54
C GLU A 360 13.92 0.66 7.27
N ALA A 361 12.99 -0.30 7.34
CA ALA A 361 12.15 -0.69 6.22
C ALA A 361 11.27 0.49 5.74
N VAL A 362 10.62 1.22 6.67
CA VAL A 362 9.86 2.43 6.32
C VAL A 362 10.76 3.51 5.74
N ARG A 363 11.95 3.73 6.34
CA ARG A 363 12.91 4.75 5.85
C ARG A 363 13.43 4.42 4.46
N THR A 364 13.76 3.15 4.20
CA THR A 364 14.20 2.66 2.89
C THR A 364 13.11 2.87 1.84
N MET A 365 11.88 2.48 2.15
CA MET A 365 10.74 2.67 1.25
C MET A 365 10.48 4.15 0.96
N ALA A 366 10.56 5.01 1.98
CA ALA A 366 10.44 6.46 1.82
C ALA A 366 11.57 7.04 0.95
N GLY A 367 12.80 6.57 1.12
CA GLY A 367 13.94 6.99 0.31
C GLY A 367 13.79 6.62 -1.16
N ILE A 368 13.37 5.38 -1.46
CA ILE A 368 13.09 4.94 -2.84
C ILE A 368 11.99 5.82 -3.45
N ALA A 369 10.91 6.07 -2.70
CA ALA A 369 9.80 6.90 -3.19
C ALA A 369 10.25 8.32 -3.54
N LEU A 370 11.04 8.96 -2.70
CA LEU A 370 11.55 10.31 -2.96
C LEU A 370 12.42 10.39 -4.20
N VAL A 371 13.31 9.40 -4.40
CA VAL A 371 14.19 9.35 -5.59
C VAL A 371 13.38 9.17 -6.87
N VAL A 372 12.44 8.23 -6.87
CA VAL A 372 11.60 7.94 -8.04
C VAL A 372 10.67 9.11 -8.36
N GLU A 373 10.07 9.74 -7.35
CA GLU A 373 9.19 10.91 -7.55
C GLU A 373 9.95 12.11 -8.11
N ALA A 374 11.20 12.33 -7.68
CA ALA A 374 12.06 13.36 -8.24
C ALA A 374 12.40 13.09 -9.72
N ASP A 375 12.61 11.83 -10.10
CA ASP A 375 12.84 11.42 -11.47
C ASP A 375 11.59 11.63 -12.36
N ILE A 376 10.42 11.19 -11.87
CA ILE A 376 9.13 11.41 -12.54
C ILE A 376 8.89 12.91 -12.80
N GLU A 377 9.19 13.76 -11.82
CA GLU A 377 9.02 15.20 -11.93
C GLU A 377 9.97 15.82 -12.96
N ARG A 378 11.25 15.42 -12.95
CA ARG A 378 12.26 15.86 -13.92
C ARG A 378 11.88 15.51 -15.35
N GLU A 379 11.30 14.34 -15.59
CA GLU A 379 10.87 13.88 -16.91
C GLU A 379 9.50 14.42 -17.34
N GLY A 380 8.81 15.16 -16.46
CA GLY A 380 7.48 15.72 -16.75
C GLY A 380 6.37 14.67 -16.88
N ARG A 381 6.60 13.44 -16.39
CA ARG A 381 5.67 12.30 -16.49
C ARG A 381 4.51 12.36 -15.49
N ALA A 382 4.54 13.27 -14.53
CA ALA A 382 3.62 13.28 -13.38
C ALA A 382 2.16 13.56 -13.71
N ARG A 383 1.82 13.98 -14.92
CA ARG A 383 0.46 14.45 -15.23
C ARG A 383 -0.37 13.39 -15.93
N GLN A 384 -1.53 13.12 -15.35
CA GLN A 384 -2.59 12.39 -16.06
C GLN A 384 -3.25 13.35 -17.08
N PRO A 385 -3.26 13.02 -18.37
CA PRO A 385 -3.96 13.84 -19.35
C PRO A 385 -5.47 13.79 -19.12
N TRP A 386 -6.19 14.84 -19.53
CA TRP A 386 -7.65 14.81 -19.56
C TRP A 386 -8.14 13.60 -20.35
N SER A 387 -9.06 12.84 -19.80
CA SER A 387 -9.67 11.69 -20.46
C SER A 387 -11.20 11.79 -20.41
N ALA A 388 -11.89 11.02 -21.25
CA ALA A 388 -13.36 10.93 -21.26
C ALA A 388 -13.93 10.40 -19.91
N ALA A 389 -13.12 9.77 -19.09
CA ALA A 389 -13.50 9.36 -17.73
C ALA A 389 -13.65 10.54 -16.75
N HIS A 390 -13.16 11.73 -17.10
CA HIS A 390 -13.28 12.93 -16.28
C HIS A 390 -14.60 13.64 -16.57
N THR A 391 -15.73 13.04 -16.21
CA THR A 391 -17.06 13.60 -16.43
C THR A 391 -17.57 14.43 -15.25
N GLY A 392 -18.37 15.45 -15.55
CA GLY A 392 -19.02 16.29 -14.56
C GLY A 392 -18.20 17.50 -14.07
N VAL A 393 -18.88 18.42 -13.41
CA VAL A 393 -18.34 19.72 -12.97
C VAL A 393 -17.16 19.55 -12.01
N SER A 394 -17.28 18.70 -11.00
CA SER A 394 -16.22 18.49 -10.00
C SER A 394 -14.93 17.96 -10.62
N ALA A 395 -15.03 17.06 -11.62
CA ALA A 395 -13.87 16.53 -12.34
C ALA A 395 -13.19 17.62 -13.18
N ALA A 396 -13.96 18.40 -13.93
CA ALA A 396 -13.45 19.51 -14.75
C ALA A 396 -12.76 20.59 -13.88
N ILE A 397 -13.38 20.94 -12.75
CA ILE A 397 -12.81 21.91 -11.80
C ILE A 397 -11.52 21.40 -11.18
N SER A 398 -11.47 20.13 -10.74
CA SER A 398 -10.27 19.56 -10.13
C SER A 398 -9.12 19.44 -11.11
N TYR A 399 -9.39 19.06 -12.36
CA TYR A 399 -8.39 19.06 -13.44
C TYR A 399 -7.93 20.49 -13.76
N GLY A 400 -8.87 21.43 -13.92
CA GLY A 400 -8.57 22.84 -14.17
C GLY A 400 -7.73 23.46 -13.04
N ALA A 401 -7.98 23.10 -11.78
CA ALA A 401 -7.17 23.57 -10.65
C ALA A 401 -5.70 23.11 -10.77
N CYS A 402 -5.45 21.86 -11.19
CA CYS A 402 -4.10 21.36 -11.44
C CYS A 402 -3.43 22.09 -12.62
N GLU A 403 -4.19 22.34 -13.69
CA GLU A 403 -3.68 23.06 -14.88
C GLU A 403 -3.34 24.52 -14.57
N VAL A 404 -4.22 25.22 -13.85
CA VAL A 404 -3.96 26.60 -13.40
C VAL A 404 -2.74 26.61 -12.47
N ALA A 405 -2.68 25.72 -11.48
CA ALA A 405 -1.56 25.67 -10.54
C ALA A 405 -0.20 25.50 -11.24
N HIS A 406 -0.18 24.65 -12.26
CA HIS A 406 1.04 24.48 -13.04
C HIS A 406 1.42 25.75 -13.82
N ARG A 407 0.46 26.35 -14.55
CA ARG A 407 0.73 27.50 -15.41
C ARG A 407 1.15 28.75 -14.66
N VAL A 408 0.63 28.95 -13.44
CA VAL A 408 0.99 30.08 -12.59
C VAL A 408 2.18 29.81 -11.68
N GLY A 409 2.76 28.61 -11.72
CA GLY A 409 3.84 28.21 -10.80
C GLY A 409 3.40 28.24 -9.35
N ALA A 410 2.16 27.77 -9.05
CA ALA A 410 1.62 27.82 -7.70
C ALA A 410 2.48 26.99 -6.73
N ALA A 411 2.64 27.48 -5.50
CA ALA A 411 3.37 26.81 -4.44
C ALA A 411 2.62 25.56 -3.94
N ALA A 412 1.28 25.59 -3.95
CA ALA A 412 0.42 24.47 -3.57
C ALA A 412 -0.97 24.58 -4.22
N ILE A 413 -1.67 23.43 -4.27
CA ILE A 413 -3.11 23.38 -4.52
C ILE A 413 -3.80 23.15 -3.18
N VAL A 414 -4.66 24.08 -2.76
CA VAL A 414 -5.42 23.94 -1.52
C VAL A 414 -6.83 23.43 -1.83
N SER A 415 -7.18 22.29 -1.22
CA SER A 415 -8.49 21.67 -1.35
C SER A 415 -9.24 21.83 -0.04
N ALA A 416 -10.16 22.82 0.05
CA ALA A 416 -11.10 22.88 1.16
C ALA A 416 -12.18 21.82 0.96
N THR A 417 -12.31 20.90 1.92
CA THR A 417 -13.13 19.71 1.73
C THR A 417 -13.79 19.25 3.03
N PHE A 418 -15.07 18.92 2.98
CA PHE A 418 -15.82 18.40 4.13
C PHE A 418 -15.72 16.86 4.24
N SER A 419 -15.75 16.16 3.10
CA SER A 419 -15.75 14.68 3.01
C SER A 419 -14.47 14.11 2.38
N GLY A 420 -13.49 14.95 2.05
CA GLY A 420 -12.27 14.54 1.33
C GLY A 420 -12.46 14.40 -0.20
N ALA A 421 -13.69 14.54 -0.71
CA ALA A 421 -13.96 14.30 -2.14
C ALA A 421 -13.18 15.25 -3.06
N THR A 422 -13.07 16.55 -2.73
CA THR A 422 -12.31 17.54 -3.50
C THR A 422 -10.83 17.18 -3.56
N ALA A 423 -10.22 16.81 -2.42
CA ALA A 423 -8.82 16.45 -2.35
C ALA A 423 -8.51 15.18 -3.16
N ARG A 424 -9.38 14.17 -3.09
CA ARG A 424 -9.27 12.95 -3.92
C ARG A 424 -9.41 13.26 -5.40
N ALA A 425 -10.35 14.15 -5.78
CA ALA A 425 -10.55 14.57 -7.15
C ALA A 425 -9.36 15.35 -7.72
N VAL A 426 -8.64 16.13 -6.90
CA VAL A 426 -7.38 16.78 -7.29
C VAL A 426 -6.26 15.74 -7.39
N ALA A 427 -6.11 14.86 -6.40
CA ALA A 427 -5.04 13.88 -6.32
C ALA A 427 -5.02 12.92 -7.53
N ARG A 428 -6.19 12.53 -8.06
CA ARG A 428 -6.29 11.65 -9.25
C ARG A 428 -5.60 12.21 -10.51
N ASN A 429 -5.39 13.52 -10.58
CA ASN A 429 -4.72 14.18 -11.71
C ASN A 429 -3.19 14.21 -11.54
N LEU A 430 -2.65 13.68 -10.44
CA LEU A 430 -1.24 13.58 -10.13
C LEU A 430 -0.49 14.92 -10.35
N PRO A 431 -0.91 16.05 -9.75
CA PRO A 431 -0.27 17.34 -9.99
C PRO A 431 1.17 17.36 -9.44
N ALA A 432 2.02 18.17 -10.08
CA ALA A 432 3.38 18.42 -9.59
C ALA A 432 3.39 19.18 -8.26
N GLN A 433 2.41 20.07 -8.05
CA GLN A 433 2.27 20.84 -6.83
C GLN A 433 1.77 19.98 -5.65
N PRO A 434 2.24 20.22 -4.43
CA PRO A 434 1.68 19.58 -3.23
C PRO A 434 0.19 19.93 -3.09
N ILE A 435 -0.62 18.95 -2.64
CA ILE A 435 -2.03 19.13 -2.38
C ILE A 435 -2.23 19.29 -0.87
N VAL A 436 -2.63 20.48 -0.45
CA VAL A 436 -2.97 20.76 0.96
C VAL A 436 -4.48 20.62 1.11
N ALA A 437 -4.95 19.57 1.79
CA ALA A 437 -6.37 19.38 2.03
C ALA A 437 -6.74 19.90 3.43
N VAL A 438 -7.63 20.89 3.48
CA VAL A 438 -8.12 21.45 4.74
C VAL A 438 -9.53 20.95 5.00
N SER A 439 -9.72 20.29 6.14
CA SER A 439 -11.03 19.75 6.56
C SER A 439 -11.30 20.05 8.04
N PRO A 440 -12.54 20.41 8.43
CA PRO A 440 -12.92 20.56 9.83
C PRO A 440 -13.15 19.21 10.54
N ASN A 441 -13.13 18.09 9.79
CA ASN A 441 -13.41 16.77 10.32
C ASN A 441 -12.09 15.98 10.47
N GLN A 442 -11.73 15.66 11.72
CA GLN A 442 -10.50 14.91 12.05
C GLN A 442 -10.45 13.54 11.37
N ARG A 443 -11.58 12.83 11.25
CA ARG A 443 -11.62 11.54 10.57
C ARG A 443 -11.30 11.67 9.08
N VAL A 444 -11.84 12.68 8.41
CA VAL A 444 -11.51 12.97 7.01
C VAL A 444 -10.04 13.31 6.84
N VAL A 445 -9.48 14.09 7.78
CA VAL A 445 -8.03 14.38 7.81
C VAL A 445 -7.22 13.10 7.90
N ASN A 446 -7.59 12.16 8.78
CA ASN A 446 -6.92 10.86 8.90
C ASN A 446 -7.11 10.02 7.62
N GLN A 447 -8.33 9.93 7.09
CA GLN A 447 -8.63 9.18 5.86
C GLN A 447 -7.81 9.68 4.67
N LEU A 448 -7.62 10.99 4.54
CA LEU A 448 -6.83 11.58 3.46
C LEU A 448 -5.31 11.26 3.56
N ALA A 449 -4.84 10.75 4.68
CA ALA A 449 -3.45 10.29 4.81
C ALA A 449 -3.10 9.11 3.87
N LEU A 450 -4.09 8.39 3.33
CA LEU A 450 -3.88 7.34 2.31
C LEU A 450 -3.81 7.91 0.87
N CYS A 451 -4.23 9.16 0.66
CA CYS A 451 -4.33 9.72 -0.69
C CYS A 451 -2.98 10.23 -1.21
N TRP A 452 -2.60 9.83 -2.42
CA TRP A 452 -1.38 10.26 -3.07
C TRP A 452 -1.24 11.80 -3.11
N GLY A 453 -0.06 12.30 -2.74
CA GLY A 453 0.28 13.72 -2.82
C GLY A 453 -0.50 14.64 -1.86
N VAL A 454 -1.48 14.12 -1.11
CA VAL A 454 -2.31 14.92 -0.20
C VAL A 454 -1.60 15.08 1.15
N SER A 455 -1.52 16.32 1.61
CA SER A 455 -1.12 16.69 2.98
C SER A 455 -2.37 17.21 3.69
N PRO A 456 -3.07 16.38 4.47
CA PRO A 456 -4.30 16.78 5.14
C PRO A 456 -4.01 17.58 6.40
N LEU A 457 -4.76 18.65 6.61
CA LEU A 457 -4.69 19.52 7.77
C LEU A 457 -6.07 19.70 8.39
N LEU A 458 -6.11 19.71 9.71
CA LEU A 458 -7.34 20.06 10.44
C LEU A 458 -7.54 21.56 10.40
N GLY A 459 -8.68 21.98 9.87
CA GLY A 459 -9.14 23.36 9.83
C GLY A 459 -10.36 23.58 10.70
N ARG A 460 -10.89 24.79 10.66
CA ARG A 460 -12.13 25.18 11.32
C ARG A 460 -13.31 24.95 10.40
N HIS A 461 -14.51 25.17 10.92
CA HIS A 461 -15.73 25.30 10.12
C HIS A 461 -15.81 26.73 9.60
N PRO A 462 -15.56 27.00 8.31
CA PRO A 462 -15.69 28.34 7.77
C PRO A 462 -17.16 28.66 7.47
N ASP A 463 -17.58 29.87 7.82
CA ASP A 463 -18.93 30.40 7.53
C ASP A 463 -18.97 31.10 6.16
N SER A 464 -17.82 31.44 5.59
CA SER A 464 -17.70 32.16 4.31
C SER A 464 -16.50 31.65 3.50
N PHE A 465 -16.51 31.91 2.18
CA PHE A 465 -15.37 31.60 1.32
C PHE A 465 -14.13 32.46 1.64
N GLU A 466 -14.31 33.68 2.11
CA GLU A 466 -13.23 34.55 2.58
C GLU A 466 -12.54 33.97 3.80
N GLU A 467 -13.26 33.32 4.69
CA GLU A 467 -12.66 32.59 5.82
C GLU A 467 -11.91 31.36 5.36
N VAL A 468 -12.45 30.61 4.37
CA VAL A 468 -11.69 29.49 3.73
C VAL A 468 -10.36 29.98 3.18
N LEU A 469 -10.34 31.12 2.47
CA LEU A 469 -9.10 31.65 1.90
C LEU A 469 -8.10 32.09 2.96
N ARG A 470 -8.55 32.75 4.03
CA ARG A 470 -7.70 33.20 5.12
C ARG A 470 -7.08 32.00 5.84
N GLU A 471 -7.90 31.06 6.27
CA GLU A 471 -7.46 29.86 6.95
C GLU A 471 -6.51 29.01 6.09
N ALA A 472 -6.85 28.86 4.80
CA ALA A 472 -5.99 28.17 3.83
C ALA A 472 -4.62 28.81 3.72
N SER A 473 -4.58 30.16 3.65
CA SER A 473 -3.32 30.92 3.61
C SER A 473 -2.49 30.71 4.87
N ASP A 474 -3.12 30.86 6.05
CA ASP A 474 -2.45 30.71 7.34
C ASP A 474 -1.86 29.29 7.49
N LEU A 475 -2.65 28.25 7.16
CA LEU A 475 -2.22 26.86 7.26
C LEU A 475 -1.10 26.52 6.26
N VAL A 476 -1.19 27.03 5.03
CA VAL A 476 -0.17 26.82 3.99
C VAL A 476 1.18 27.41 4.43
N VAL A 477 1.17 28.64 4.94
CA VAL A 477 2.38 29.33 5.41
C VAL A 477 2.94 28.68 6.67
N ALA A 478 2.09 28.41 7.67
CA ALA A 478 2.49 27.80 8.95
C ALA A 478 3.10 26.39 8.76
N ASN A 479 2.65 25.63 7.75
CA ASN A 479 3.16 24.28 7.48
C ASN A 479 4.23 24.25 6.36
N GLY A 480 4.72 25.43 5.90
CA GLY A 480 5.80 25.55 4.93
C GLY A 480 5.47 25.04 3.53
N TYR A 481 4.20 25.13 3.10
CA TYR A 481 3.77 24.83 1.71
C TYR A 481 3.84 26.03 0.80
N GLY A 482 4.03 27.23 1.35
CA GLY A 482 4.20 28.48 0.63
C GLY A 482 4.72 29.57 1.55
N ARG A 483 5.10 30.70 0.95
CA ARG A 483 5.59 31.91 1.65
C ARG A 483 4.73 33.10 1.23
N PRO A 484 4.65 34.18 2.04
CA PRO A 484 4.01 35.43 1.61
C PRO A 484 4.51 35.88 0.24
N GLY A 485 3.59 36.34 -0.60
CA GLY A 485 3.83 36.73 -1.98
C GLY A 485 3.77 35.59 -3.02
N GLN A 486 3.76 34.33 -2.62
CA GLN A 486 3.59 33.21 -3.56
C GLN A 486 2.11 32.97 -3.87
N VAL A 487 1.85 32.41 -5.06
CA VAL A 487 0.50 32.03 -5.49
C VAL A 487 0.17 30.62 -5.00
N VAL A 488 -1.04 30.42 -4.53
CA VAL A 488 -1.68 29.10 -4.35
C VAL A 488 -2.96 29.04 -5.16
N VAL A 489 -3.38 27.82 -5.54
CA VAL A 489 -4.66 27.58 -6.19
C VAL A 489 -5.61 26.94 -5.21
N VAL A 490 -6.68 27.63 -4.85
CA VAL A 490 -7.70 27.15 -3.92
C VAL A 490 -8.87 26.58 -4.72
N THR A 491 -9.31 25.38 -4.36
CA THR A 491 -10.50 24.73 -4.91
C THR A 491 -11.44 24.30 -3.80
N ALA A 492 -12.72 24.60 -3.97
CA ALA A 492 -13.76 24.37 -2.96
C ALA A 492 -15.14 24.21 -3.60
N GLY A 493 -16.13 23.83 -2.79
CA GLY A 493 -17.54 24.03 -3.08
C GLY A 493 -18.01 25.39 -2.53
N LEU A 494 -18.76 26.16 -3.31
CA LEU A 494 -19.33 27.44 -2.85
C LEU A 494 -20.27 27.29 -1.65
N GLN A 495 -20.93 26.13 -1.52
CA GLN A 495 -21.72 25.77 -0.35
C GLN A 495 -20.82 25.00 0.61
N THR A 496 -20.30 25.65 1.62
CA THR A 496 -19.26 25.18 2.54
C THR A 496 -19.57 23.87 3.28
N ASN A 497 -20.86 23.46 3.33
CA ASN A 497 -21.31 22.29 4.10
C ASN A 497 -21.95 21.18 3.24
N GLN A 498 -21.74 21.15 1.91
CA GLN A 498 -22.27 20.09 1.05
C GLN A 498 -21.15 19.27 0.41
N SER A 499 -21.17 17.96 0.67
CA SER A 499 -20.23 17.00 0.08
C SER A 499 -20.38 16.91 -1.45
N GLY A 500 -19.25 16.81 -2.17
CA GLY A 500 -19.20 16.43 -3.59
C GLY A 500 -19.52 17.53 -4.61
N LYS A 501 -19.65 18.81 -4.19
CA LYS A 501 -19.97 19.93 -5.09
C LYS A 501 -18.78 20.89 -5.30
N THR A 502 -17.61 20.36 -5.65
CA THR A 502 -16.46 21.20 -6.05
C THR A 502 -16.80 21.95 -7.33
N ASN A 503 -16.91 23.28 -7.28
CA ASN A 503 -17.35 24.11 -8.40
C ASN A 503 -16.60 25.45 -8.52
N LEU A 504 -15.51 25.63 -7.73
CA LEU A 504 -14.75 26.88 -7.72
C LEU A 504 -13.24 26.61 -7.79
N ILE A 505 -12.55 27.45 -8.56
CA ILE A 505 -11.08 27.59 -8.58
C ILE A 505 -10.76 29.06 -8.38
N LYS A 506 -9.80 29.37 -7.49
CA LYS A 506 -9.27 30.72 -7.30
C LYS A 506 -7.75 30.68 -7.15
N ALA A 507 -7.03 31.41 -8.01
CA ALA A 507 -5.64 31.75 -7.75
C ALA A 507 -5.61 32.83 -6.65
N HIS A 508 -4.79 32.62 -5.63
CA HIS A 508 -4.70 33.49 -4.45
C HIS A 508 -3.25 33.74 -4.11
N VAL A 509 -2.90 35.00 -3.84
CA VAL A 509 -1.56 35.41 -3.38
C VAL A 509 -1.55 35.31 -1.86
N LEU A 510 -0.60 34.57 -1.31
CA LEU A 510 -0.41 34.46 0.15
C LEU A 510 0.00 35.83 0.71
N GLY A 511 -0.67 36.26 1.76
CA GLY A 511 -0.40 37.50 2.45
C GLY A 511 0.74 37.41 3.46
#